data_2eaa8bd7da19722b2b86ce8c8852bdab
#
_entry.id   2eaa8bd7da19722b2b86ce8c8852bdab
#
_cell.length_a   1.000
_cell.length_b   1.000
_cell.length_c   1.000
_cell.angle_alpha   90.00
_cell.angle_beta   90.00
_cell.angle_gamma   90.00
#
_symmetry.space_group_name_H-M   'P 1'
#
loop_
_entity.id
_entity.type
_entity.pdbx_description
1 polymer ?
#
loop_
_entity_poly.entity_id
_entity_poly.type
_entity_poly.pdbx_seq_one_letter_code
_entity_poly.pdbx_strand_id
1 'polypeptide(L)'
;MNRSHHQHRYAHRLRTSAAAGISLLEVVVSIAVLSLLLSLVAPAILSMRDRSQALECRNRLRQLGVAAQERLATTGKFPKTSIPGQFDTTAGNASVAYISTSPFRELIASLDSNTADMIFQNEGDWGRDLAATLGHPFPPHDLGKQKIPVLICPSETQPQARLSYRANLGSAPSVHRSGMSQQDRLHSVGAFSNGFAITPAQFKDGMSNTVLFSERISGDFDANRYSPFRDSFRGQGNMMQVDAAMEICKTQAVVTPDHPDSEAGKDWLLGGWLSSWYNHVAGPNSTVPDCASLHDFGGGDALLSARSLHAGFVNAGFADGSVKSVADEIAIDVWRAMGTREAIDSQSE
;
A
#
# COMPACT_ATOMS: atom_id res chain seq x y z
N MET A 1 -96.14 32.03 26.53
CA MET A 1 -95.35 30.85 26.28
C MET A 1 -93.91 31.24 26.26
N ASN A 2 -93.21 31.06 27.39
CA ASN A 2 -91.89 31.59 27.63
C ASN A 2 -90.95 30.38 27.86
N ARG A 3 -89.99 30.13 26.95
CA ARG A 3 -88.98 29.08 27.13
C ARG A 3 -87.66 29.77 27.43
N SER A 4 -87.24 29.65 28.70
CA SER A 4 -85.88 30.05 29.14
C SER A 4 -84.83 29.00 28.74
N HIS A 5 -83.85 29.41 28.01
CA HIS A 5 -82.65 28.60 27.72
C HIS A 5 -81.65 28.74 28.85
N HIS A 6 -81.36 27.67 29.58
CA HIS A 6 -80.20 27.55 30.48
C HIS A 6 -78.97 27.22 29.68
N GLN A 7 -78.00 28.17 29.63
CA GLN A 7 -76.69 27.87 29.16
C GLN A 7 -75.78 27.36 30.28
N HIS A 8 -75.39 26.10 30.19
CA HIS A 8 -74.38 25.53 31.04
C HIS A 8 -73.02 25.98 30.54
N ARG A 9 -72.30 26.86 31.31
CA ARG A 9 -70.93 27.19 31.13
C ARG A 9 -70.01 26.10 31.70
N TYR A 10 -69.35 25.30 30.83
CA TYR A 10 -68.32 24.42 31.26
C TYR A 10 -67.05 25.26 31.51
N ALA A 11 -66.63 25.41 32.75
CA ALA A 11 -65.34 26.01 33.11
C ALA A 11 -64.21 24.97 32.90
N HIS A 12 -63.46 25.07 31.79
CA HIS A 12 -62.22 24.35 31.61
C HIS A 12 -61.19 24.90 32.61
N ARG A 13 -60.92 24.16 33.68
CA ARG A 13 -59.77 24.38 34.55
C ARG A 13 -58.52 23.99 33.77
N LEU A 14 -57.80 24.96 33.28
CA LEU A 14 -56.40 24.79 32.84
C LEU A 14 -55.57 24.40 34.07
N ARG A 15 -55.19 23.12 34.12
CA ARG A 15 -54.16 22.66 35.06
C ARG A 15 -52.86 23.31 34.60
N THR A 16 -52.42 24.36 35.26
CA THR A 16 -51.05 24.85 35.18
C THR A 16 -50.16 23.78 35.81
N SER A 17 -49.47 22.98 34.97
CA SER A 17 -48.40 22.12 35.45
C SER A 17 -47.28 23.05 35.96
N ALA A 18 -47.07 23.04 37.26
CA ALA A 18 -45.89 23.71 37.81
C ALA A 18 -44.64 23.11 37.17
N ALA A 19 -43.85 23.93 36.48
CA ALA A 19 -42.52 23.54 36.02
C ALA A 19 -41.67 23.21 37.24
N ALA A 20 -41.43 21.92 37.47
CA ALA A 20 -40.49 21.51 38.52
C ALA A 20 -39.09 22.05 38.15
N GLY A 21 -38.57 22.94 38.95
CA GLY A 21 -37.19 23.45 38.76
C GLY A 21 -36.19 22.32 38.96
N ILE A 22 -35.22 22.20 38.04
CA ILE A 22 -34.15 21.22 38.12
C ILE A 22 -33.20 21.57 39.28
N SER A 23 -32.97 20.63 40.17
CA SER A 23 -32.06 20.79 41.31
C SER A 23 -30.61 20.76 40.84
N LEU A 24 -29.74 21.58 41.42
CA LEU A 24 -28.32 21.58 41.16
C LEU A 24 -27.69 20.20 41.40
N LEU A 25 -28.17 19.48 42.43
CA LEU A 25 -27.77 18.09 42.71
C LEU A 25 -28.12 17.13 41.56
N GLU A 26 -29.29 17.26 40.96
CA GLU A 26 -29.74 16.44 39.88
C GLU A 26 -28.90 16.62 38.60
N VAL A 27 -28.49 17.86 38.33
CA VAL A 27 -27.56 18.16 37.21
C VAL A 27 -26.18 17.54 37.46
N VAL A 28 -25.63 17.71 38.67
CA VAL A 28 -24.32 17.16 39.03
C VAL A 28 -24.32 15.63 38.95
N VAL A 29 -25.33 14.97 39.47
CA VAL A 29 -25.45 13.50 39.38
C VAL A 29 -25.61 13.05 37.93
N SER A 30 -26.38 13.75 37.13
CA SER A 30 -26.57 13.43 35.71
C SER A 30 -25.25 13.55 34.92
N ILE A 31 -24.48 14.61 35.14
CA ILE A 31 -23.17 14.79 34.51
C ILE A 31 -22.18 13.72 34.98
N ALA A 32 -22.17 13.37 36.27
CA ALA A 32 -21.31 12.33 36.81
C ALA A 32 -21.61 10.95 36.19
N VAL A 33 -22.88 10.59 36.03
CA VAL A 33 -23.29 9.33 35.36
C VAL A 33 -22.94 9.36 33.87
N LEU A 34 -23.21 10.46 33.17
CA LEU A 34 -22.85 10.60 31.77
C LEU A 34 -21.34 10.51 31.54
N SER A 35 -20.52 11.15 32.38
CA SER A 35 -19.06 11.07 32.26
C SER A 35 -18.54 9.66 32.53
N LEU A 36 -19.14 8.92 33.47
CA LEU A 36 -18.80 7.51 33.71
C LEU A 36 -19.15 6.64 32.50
N LEU A 37 -20.34 6.80 31.92
CA LEU A 37 -20.76 6.05 30.73
C LEU A 37 -19.84 6.36 29.53
N LEU A 38 -19.53 7.61 29.28
CA LEU A 38 -18.63 8.03 28.20
C LEU A 38 -17.23 7.47 28.37
N SER A 39 -16.71 7.38 29.59
CA SER A 39 -15.38 6.83 29.86
C SER A 39 -15.27 5.33 29.51
N LEU A 40 -16.36 4.58 29.57
CA LEU A 40 -16.41 3.16 29.19
C LEU A 40 -16.67 2.96 27.69
N VAL A 41 -17.46 3.84 27.10
CA VAL A 41 -17.87 3.73 25.67
C VAL A 41 -16.80 4.21 24.72
N ALA A 42 -16.05 5.29 25.06
CA ALA A 42 -15.06 5.89 24.18
C ALA A 42 -13.96 4.90 23.72
N PRO A 43 -13.29 4.11 24.58
CA PRO A 43 -12.27 3.16 24.15
C PRO A 43 -12.87 2.03 23.29
N ALA A 44 -14.12 1.62 23.55
CA ALA A 44 -14.80 0.60 22.75
C ALA A 44 -15.07 1.08 21.32
N ILE A 45 -15.50 2.33 21.15
CA ILE A 45 -15.74 2.92 19.83
C ILE A 45 -14.42 3.02 19.03
N LEU A 46 -13.34 3.46 19.67
CA LEU A 46 -12.02 3.55 18.99
C LEU A 46 -11.56 2.18 18.50
N SER A 47 -11.63 1.16 19.35
CA SER A 47 -11.22 -0.20 18.96
C SER A 47 -12.11 -0.78 17.84
N MET A 48 -13.40 -0.47 17.82
CA MET A 48 -14.30 -0.87 16.73
C MET A 48 -13.95 -0.17 15.43
N ARG A 49 -13.60 1.10 15.48
CA ARG A 49 -13.19 1.87 14.30
C ARG A 49 -11.90 1.28 13.69
N ASP A 50 -10.89 0.99 14.50
CA ASP A 50 -9.63 0.42 14.03
C ASP A 50 -9.84 -0.94 13.37
N ARG A 51 -10.67 -1.81 13.96
CA ARG A 51 -11.06 -3.10 13.37
C ARG A 51 -11.81 -2.93 12.05
N SER A 52 -12.74 -1.98 11.98
CA SER A 52 -13.50 -1.69 10.77
C SER A 52 -12.58 -1.21 9.64
N GLN A 53 -11.62 -0.33 9.95
CA GLN A 53 -10.63 0.12 8.97
C GLN A 53 -9.74 -1.03 8.49
N ALA A 54 -9.30 -1.91 9.39
CA ALA A 54 -8.50 -3.08 9.03
C ALA A 54 -9.26 -4.04 8.10
N LEU A 55 -10.54 -4.27 8.37
CA LEU A 55 -11.40 -5.08 7.50
C LEU A 55 -11.58 -4.44 6.12
N GLU A 56 -11.74 -3.14 6.06
CA GLU A 56 -11.85 -2.43 4.79
C GLU A 56 -10.53 -2.47 4.00
N CYS A 57 -9.36 -2.29 4.65
CA CYS A 57 -8.06 -2.44 4.01
C CYS A 57 -7.88 -3.86 3.44
N ARG A 58 -8.31 -4.88 4.20
CA ARG A 58 -8.34 -6.27 3.74
C ARG A 58 -9.24 -6.47 2.53
N ASN A 59 -10.42 -5.84 2.52
CA ASN A 59 -11.36 -5.91 1.39
C ASN A 59 -10.79 -5.26 0.13
N ARG A 60 -10.10 -4.12 0.25
CA ARG A 60 -9.42 -3.46 -0.87
C ARG A 60 -8.29 -4.33 -1.44
N LEU A 61 -7.52 -4.94 -0.55
CA LEU A 61 -6.49 -5.89 -0.97
C LEU A 61 -7.10 -7.11 -1.70
N ARG A 62 -8.28 -7.56 -1.27
CA ARG A 62 -9.02 -8.62 -1.97
C ARG A 62 -9.48 -8.16 -3.37
N GLN A 63 -9.93 -6.92 -3.52
CA GLN A 63 -10.28 -6.36 -4.84
C GLN A 63 -9.07 -6.33 -5.77
N LEU A 64 -7.89 -5.98 -5.27
CA LEU A 64 -6.64 -6.06 -6.03
C LEU A 64 -6.31 -7.49 -6.44
N GLY A 65 -6.51 -8.46 -5.54
CA GLY A 65 -6.36 -9.88 -5.84
C GLY A 65 -7.32 -10.36 -6.93
N VAL A 66 -8.60 -9.96 -6.87
CA VAL A 66 -9.60 -10.27 -7.90
C VAL A 66 -9.22 -9.68 -9.25
N ALA A 67 -8.82 -8.40 -9.29
CA ALA A 67 -8.37 -7.76 -10.53
C ALA A 67 -7.13 -8.47 -11.13
N ALA A 68 -6.21 -8.94 -10.28
CA ALA A 68 -5.05 -9.71 -10.73
C ALA A 68 -5.47 -11.08 -11.31
N GLN A 69 -6.46 -11.75 -10.71
CA GLN A 69 -7.02 -13.00 -11.22
C GLN A 69 -7.78 -12.80 -12.54
N GLU A 70 -8.53 -11.72 -12.68
CA GLU A 70 -9.20 -11.35 -13.92
C GLU A 70 -8.18 -11.09 -15.04
N ARG A 71 -7.12 -10.35 -14.74
CA ARG A 71 -6.00 -10.14 -15.65
C ARG A 71 -5.35 -11.46 -16.05
N LEU A 72 -5.13 -12.36 -15.08
CA LEU A 72 -4.59 -13.69 -15.32
C LEU A 72 -5.51 -14.52 -16.23
N ALA A 73 -6.82 -14.51 -16.00
CA ALA A 73 -7.80 -15.24 -16.81
C ALA A 73 -7.84 -14.76 -18.27
N THR A 74 -7.65 -13.46 -18.50
CA THR A 74 -7.71 -12.87 -19.85
C THR A 74 -6.40 -12.99 -20.62
N THR A 75 -5.25 -12.92 -19.94
CA THR A 75 -3.93 -12.86 -20.61
C THR A 75 -3.04 -14.07 -20.36
N GLY A 76 -3.42 -14.96 -19.44
CA GLY A 76 -2.60 -16.08 -18.98
C GLY A 76 -1.41 -15.68 -18.10
N LYS A 77 -1.30 -14.40 -17.71
CA LYS A 77 -0.12 -13.85 -16.99
C LYS A 77 -0.54 -12.81 -15.96
N PHE A 78 0.22 -12.75 -14.87
CA PHE A 78 0.11 -11.66 -13.91
C PHE A 78 0.59 -10.33 -14.51
N PRO A 79 0.20 -9.17 -13.92
CA PRO A 79 0.65 -7.85 -14.37
C PRO A 79 2.16 -7.73 -14.41
N LYS A 80 2.66 -6.89 -15.30
CA LYS A 80 4.09 -6.57 -15.38
C LYS A 80 4.44 -5.40 -14.45
N THR A 81 5.70 -5.38 -14.04
CA THR A 81 6.29 -4.26 -13.31
C THR A 81 7.23 -3.40 -14.17
N SER A 82 7.20 -3.62 -15.48
CA SER A 82 7.95 -2.80 -16.44
C SER A 82 7.34 -2.87 -17.84
N ILE A 83 7.55 -1.84 -18.62
CA ILE A 83 7.24 -1.78 -20.05
C ILE A 83 8.54 -1.60 -20.86
N PRO A 84 8.60 -2.11 -22.10
CA PRO A 84 9.71 -1.79 -22.99
C PRO A 84 9.72 -0.29 -23.29
N GLY A 85 10.84 0.39 -22.97
CA GLY A 85 11.12 1.74 -23.42
C GLY A 85 12.01 1.70 -24.65
N GLN A 86 11.68 2.49 -25.67
CA GLN A 86 12.61 2.73 -26.79
C GLN A 86 13.46 3.96 -26.42
N PHE A 87 14.76 3.75 -26.27
CA PHE A 87 15.69 4.86 -26.27
C PHE A 87 16.22 5.02 -27.69
N ASP A 88 15.97 6.17 -28.31
CA ASP A 88 16.62 6.56 -29.56
C ASP A 88 18.05 6.99 -29.21
N THR A 89 18.97 6.07 -29.36
CA THR A 89 20.38 6.40 -29.34
C THR A 89 20.79 6.71 -30.77
N THR A 90 20.86 7.96 -31.14
CA THR A 90 21.52 8.44 -32.38
C THR A 90 23.00 8.04 -32.46
N ALA A 91 23.49 7.19 -31.58
CA ALA A 91 24.86 6.69 -31.48
C ALA A 91 24.96 5.15 -31.62
N GLY A 92 24.21 4.53 -32.53
CA GLY A 92 24.56 3.20 -33.07
C GLY A 92 24.34 1.96 -32.23
N ASN A 93 23.94 2.01 -30.98
CA ASN A 93 23.59 0.87 -30.14
C ASN A 93 22.22 1.09 -29.50
N ALA A 94 21.17 0.58 -30.17
CA ALA A 94 19.83 0.55 -29.60
C ALA A 94 19.78 -0.44 -28.42
N SER A 95 19.93 0.04 -27.21
CA SER A 95 19.65 -0.76 -26.02
C SER A 95 18.18 -0.60 -25.64
N VAL A 96 17.44 -1.71 -25.59
CA VAL A 96 16.08 -1.70 -25.04
C VAL A 96 16.20 -1.48 -23.54
N ALA A 97 15.86 -0.29 -23.08
CA ALA A 97 15.72 -0.05 -21.66
C ALA A 97 14.29 -0.39 -21.23
N TYR A 98 14.15 -0.94 -20.05
CA TYR A 98 12.85 -1.18 -19.44
C TYR A 98 12.53 -0.07 -18.47
N ILE A 99 11.34 0.48 -18.61
CA ILE A 99 10.81 1.46 -17.68
C ILE A 99 10.06 0.72 -16.60
N SER A 100 10.44 0.94 -15.36
CA SER A 100 9.72 0.37 -14.24
C SER A 100 8.36 1.03 -14.09
N THR A 101 7.32 0.21 -14.16
CA THR A 101 5.93 0.62 -13.95
C THR A 101 5.33 -0.14 -12.79
N SER A 102 4.29 0.42 -12.22
CA SER A 102 3.50 -0.27 -11.22
C SER A 102 2.65 -1.38 -11.85
N PRO A 103 2.49 -2.56 -11.23
CA PRO A 103 1.57 -3.56 -11.70
C PRO A 103 0.11 -3.09 -11.63
N PHE A 104 -0.21 -2.10 -10.79
CA PHE A 104 -1.54 -1.50 -10.69
C PHE A 104 -1.99 -0.84 -11.99
N ARG A 105 -1.05 -0.40 -12.84
CA ARG A 105 -1.33 0.11 -14.18
C ARG A 105 -2.15 -0.87 -15.02
N GLU A 106 -1.79 -2.15 -14.99
CA GLU A 106 -2.50 -3.18 -15.76
C GLU A 106 -3.78 -3.67 -15.07
N LEU A 107 -3.95 -3.38 -13.77
CA LEU A 107 -5.14 -3.73 -13.00
C LEU A 107 -6.21 -2.63 -13.02
N ILE A 108 -5.83 -1.42 -13.39
CA ILE A 108 -6.72 -0.26 -13.25
C ILE A 108 -7.99 -0.41 -14.10
N ALA A 109 -7.94 -1.12 -15.22
CA ALA A 109 -9.09 -1.35 -16.07
C ALA A 109 -10.24 -2.08 -15.35
N SER A 110 -9.90 -2.98 -14.43
CA SER A 110 -10.88 -3.70 -13.60
C SER A 110 -11.24 -2.96 -12.32
N LEU A 111 -10.48 -1.94 -11.93
CA LEU A 111 -10.64 -1.22 -10.66
C LEU A 111 -11.30 0.15 -10.84
N ASP A 112 -10.97 0.85 -11.90
CA ASP A 112 -11.48 2.19 -12.25
C ASP A 112 -11.40 2.42 -13.77
N SER A 113 -12.51 2.21 -14.46
CA SER A 113 -12.60 2.32 -15.91
C SER A 113 -12.30 3.73 -16.42
N ASN A 114 -12.68 4.79 -15.67
CA ASN A 114 -12.43 6.16 -16.10
C ASN A 114 -10.94 6.48 -16.14
N THR A 115 -10.21 6.06 -15.11
CA THR A 115 -8.74 6.20 -15.06
C THR A 115 -8.07 5.32 -16.12
N ALA A 116 -8.60 4.11 -16.39
CA ALA A 116 -8.10 3.24 -17.44
C ALA A 116 -8.18 3.90 -18.82
N ASP A 117 -9.30 4.52 -19.17
CA ASP A 117 -9.48 5.20 -20.44
C ASP A 117 -8.46 6.34 -20.62
N MET A 118 -8.17 7.09 -19.55
CA MET A 118 -7.15 8.14 -19.58
C MET A 118 -5.74 7.59 -19.82
N ILE A 119 -5.41 6.42 -19.26
CA ILE A 119 -4.12 5.74 -19.49
C ILE A 119 -4.01 5.30 -20.95
N PHE A 120 -5.03 4.61 -21.46
CA PHE A 120 -5.01 4.07 -22.83
C PHE A 120 -4.98 5.18 -23.89
N GLN A 121 -5.65 6.30 -23.66
CA GLN A 121 -5.60 7.45 -24.56
C GLN A 121 -4.21 8.08 -24.65
N ASN A 122 -3.40 7.99 -23.59
CA ASN A 122 -2.06 8.58 -23.51
C ASN A 122 -0.93 7.58 -23.78
N GLU A 123 -1.22 6.28 -24.01
CA GLU A 123 -0.17 5.25 -24.24
C GLU A 123 0.75 5.55 -25.43
N GLY A 124 0.25 6.21 -26.46
CA GLY A 124 1.04 6.60 -27.63
C GLY A 124 2.11 7.65 -27.35
N ASP A 125 1.91 8.47 -26.34
CA ASP A 125 2.81 9.58 -25.98
C ASP A 125 3.88 9.14 -24.97
N TRP A 126 3.62 8.10 -24.18
CA TRP A 126 4.57 7.60 -23.17
C TRP A 126 5.91 7.17 -23.73
N GLY A 127 5.91 6.56 -24.92
CA GLY A 127 7.15 6.14 -25.60
C GLY A 127 7.91 7.29 -26.25
N ARG A 128 7.21 8.37 -26.65
CA ARG A 128 7.82 9.54 -27.30
C ARG A 128 8.38 10.54 -26.30
N ASP A 129 7.63 10.82 -25.22
CA ASP A 129 8.06 11.76 -24.20
C ASP A 129 9.23 11.21 -23.38
N LEU A 130 9.33 9.90 -23.23
CA LEU A 130 10.47 9.26 -22.57
C LEU A 130 11.74 9.40 -23.38
N ALA A 131 11.65 9.33 -24.71
CA ALA A 131 12.79 9.58 -25.62
C ALA A 131 13.18 11.06 -25.67
N ALA A 132 12.21 11.97 -25.55
CA ALA A 132 12.46 13.42 -25.57
C ALA A 132 13.16 13.93 -24.30
N THR A 133 13.20 13.11 -23.25
CA THR A 133 13.58 13.59 -21.94
C THR A 133 14.50 12.61 -21.19
N LEU A 134 15.59 12.16 -21.76
CA LEU A 134 16.71 11.68 -20.94
C LEU A 134 17.33 12.78 -20.07
N GLY A 135 16.65 13.94 -19.98
CA GLY A 135 16.64 14.85 -18.89
C GLY A 135 15.48 14.63 -17.89
N HIS A 136 14.65 13.61 -17.98
CA HIS A 136 13.48 13.11 -17.23
C HIS A 136 12.16 13.23 -17.98
N PRO A 137 11.56 12.12 -18.38
CA PRO A 137 10.14 12.09 -18.69
C PRO A 137 9.44 11.07 -17.82
N PHE A 138 8.64 11.56 -16.97
CA PHE A 138 7.61 10.77 -16.31
C PHE A 138 6.31 10.83 -17.12
N PRO A 139 5.45 9.79 -17.00
CA PRO A 139 4.09 9.87 -17.52
C PRO A 139 3.42 11.17 -17.10
N PRO A 140 2.37 11.63 -17.78
CA PRO A 140 1.68 12.87 -17.44
C PRO A 140 1.56 12.93 -15.91
N HIS A 141 2.25 13.87 -15.31
CA HIS A 141 2.54 13.95 -13.88
C HIS A 141 1.34 13.82 -12.95
N ASP A 142 0.13 13.86 -13.51
CA ASP A 142 -1.10 13.95 -12.74
C ASP A 142 -1.89 12.64 -12.65
N LEU A 143 -1.69 11.66 -13.56
CA LEU A 143 -2.43 10.40 -13.52
C LEU A 143 -2.06 9.54 -12.31
N GLY A 144 -0.78 9.33 -12.07
CA GLY A 144 -0.30 8.54 -10.93
C GLY A 144 -0.59 9.20 -9.57
N LYS A 145 -0.92 10.49 -9.59
CA LYS A 145 -1.30 11.27 -8.40
C LYS A 145 -2.83 11.32 -8.19
N GLN A 146 -3.62 10.75 -9.07
CA GLN A 146 -5.07 10.66 -8.87
C GLN A 146 -5.39 9.76 -7.69
N LYS A 147 -6.38 10.15 -6.90
CA LYS A 147 -6.81 9.39 -5.74
C LYS A 147 -7.78 8.29 -6.15
N ILE A 148 -7.30 7.06 -6.19
CA ILE A 148 -8.11 5.86 -6.46
C ILE A 148 -8.38 5.17 -5.13
N PRO A 149 -9.62 5.20 -4.62
CA PRO A 149 -9.93 4.75 -3.26
C PRO A 149 -9.48 3.32 -2.95
N VAL A 150 -9.56 2.39 -3.90
CA VAL A 150 -9.17 0.99 -3.70
C VAL A 150 -7.66 0.81 -3.47
N LEU A 151 -6.83 1.75 -3.94
CA LEU A 151 -5.37 1.70 -3.77
C LEU A 151 -4.89 2.27 -2.43
N ILE A 152 -5.78 2.83 -1.62
CA ILE A 152 -5.42 3.51 -0.37
C ILE A 152 -6.11 2.81 0.79
N CYS A 153 -5.37 2.40 1.82
CA CYS A 153 -5.94 1.85 3.05
C CYS A 153 -6.65 2.97 3.84
N PRO A 154 -7.87 2.77 4.35
CA PRO A 154 -8.59 3.77 5.16
C PRO A 154 -7.88 4.18 6.44
N SER A 155 -6.95 3.37 6.93
CA SER A 155 -6.11 3.73 8.07
C SER A 155 -4.96 4.68 7.71
N GLU A 156 -4.69 4.90 6.41
CA GLU A 156 -3.65 5.85 5.99
C GLU A 156 -4.03 7.28 6.38
N THR A 157 -3.10 7.95 7.05
CA THR A 157 -3.33 9.29 7.61
C THR A 157 -2.79 10.42 6.73
N GLN A 158 -1.97 10.09 5.74
CA GLN A 158 -1.34 11.10 4.88
C GLN A 158 -2.27 11.48 3.72
N PRO A 159 -2.68 12.74 3.59
CA PRO A 159 -3.60 13.19 2.54
C PRO A 159 -3.00 13.10 1.13
N GLN A 160 -1.67 13.14 1.01
CA GLN A 160 -0.90 13.02 -0.22
C GLN A 160 -0.75 11.57 -0.69
N ALA A 161 -1.01 10.59 0.18
CA ALA A 161 -0.92 9.17 -0.16
C ALA A 161 -1.84 8.80 -1.33
N ARG A 162 -1.30 8.02 -2.26
CA ARG A 162 -2.00 7.49 -3.44
C ARG A 162 -1.92 5.97 -3.54
N LEU A 163 -1.03 5.37 -2.75
CA LEU A 163 -0.80 3.93 -2.77
C LEU A 163 -0.43 3.43 -1.36
N SER A 164 -1.24 2.52 -0.82
CA SER A 164 -0.99 1.83 0.46
C SER A 164 -0.77 0.33 0.29
N TYR A 165 -0.72 -0.16 -0.94
CA TYR A 165 -0.47 -1.57 -1.27
C TYR A 165 0.70 -1.65 -2.24
N ARG A 166 1.58 -2.64 -2.08
CA ARG A 166 2.75 -2.77 -2.92
C ARG A 166 2.95 -4.20 -3.41
N ALA A 167 3.61 -4.30 -4.54
CA ALA A 167 3.91 -5.54 -5.23
C ALA A 167 5.15 -6.23 -4.62
N ASN A 168 5.04 -7.50 -4.38
CA ASN A 168 6.08 -8.35 -3.83
C ASN A 168 7.13 -8.74 -4.88
N LEU A 169 8.38 -8.28 -4.73
CA LEU A 169 9.52 -8.59 -5.59
C LEU A 169 10.37 -9.77 -5.07
N GLY A 170 9.95 -10.43 -3.98
CA GLY A 170 10.66 -11.58 -3.43
C GLY A 170 11.27 -11.33 -2.05
N SER A 171 12.13 -12.25 -1.62
CA SER A 171 12.81 -12.19 -0.32
C SER A 171 14.29 -11.74 -0.42
N ALA A 172 14.74 -11.34 -1.61
CA ALA A 172 16.08 -10.79 -1.82
C ALA A 172 16.04 -9.27 -1.85
N PRO A 173 17.11 -8.59 -1.41
CA PRO A 173 17.22 -7.14 -1.51
C PRO A 173 17.39 -6.66 -2.94
N SER A 174 17.97 -7.48 -3.80
CA SER A 174 18.34 -7.13 -5.16
C SER A 174 17.22 -7.39 -6.16
N VAL A 175 16.90 -6.40 -6.98
CA VAL A 175 16.13 -6.59 -8.21
C VAL A 175 17.07 -6.50 -9.41
N HIS A 176 16.79 -7.33 -10.41
CA HIS A 176 17.65 -7.38 -11.58
C HIS A 176 17.61 -6.09 -12.38
N ARG A 177 18.82 -5.60 -12.71
CA ARG A 177 19.04 -4.40 -13.50
C ARG A 177 18.82 -4.68 -14.99
N SER A 178 18.49 -3.63 -15.75
CA SER A 178 18.51 -3.67 -17.22
C SER A 178 19.89 -4.08 -17.73
N GLY A 179 19.95 -4.99 -18.70
CA GLY A 179 21.21 -5.50 -19.27
C GLY A 179 21.63 -6.89 -18.79
N MET A 180 20.96 -7.46 -17.78
CA MET A 180 21.21 -8.84 -17.34
C MET A 180 20.66 -9.87 -18.32
N SER A 181 21.29 -11.04 -18.37
CA SER A 181 20.81 -12.17 -19.20
C SER A 181 19.40 -12.58 -18.81
N GLN A 182 18.67 -13.22 -19.73
CA GLN A 182 17.33 -13.72 -19.42
C GLN A 182 17.35 -14.71 -18.26
N GLN A 183 18.43 -15.43 -18.05
CA GLN A 183 18.62 -16.40 -16.99
C GLN A 183 18.77 -15.72 -15.63
N ASP A 184 19.55 -14.63 -15.57
CA ASP A 184 19.71 -13.84 -14.34
C ASP A 184 18.41 -13.14 -13.91
N ARG A 185 17.53 -12.80 -14.87
CA ARG A 185 16.23 -12.18 -14.59
C ARG A 185 15.22 -13.14 -13.98
N LEU A 186 15.38 -14.46 -14.17
CA LEU A 186 14.54 -15.48 -13.54
C LEU A 186 14.84 -15.64 -12.04
N HIS A 187 15.97 -15.11 -11.56
CA HIS A 187 16.34 -15.15 -10.15
C HIS A 187 15.56 -14.15 -9.26
N SER A 188 14.74 -13.24 -9.82
CA SER A 188 13.73 -12.55 -9.04
C SER A 188 12.63 -13.57 -8.69
N VAL A 189 12.67 -14.07 -7.51
CA VAL A 189 11.79 -15.16 -7.03
C VAL A 189 10.45 -14.67 -6.48
N GLY A 190 10.19 -13.37 -6.49
CA GLY A 190 8.92 -12.79 -6.04
C GLY A 190 7.74 -13.11 -6.94
N ALA A 191 6.53 -12.78 -6.47
CA ALA A 191 5.32 -12.90 -7.29
C ALA A 191 5.35 -12.00 -8.53
N PHE A 192 6.09 -10.91 -8.45
CA PHE A 192 6.40 -10.04 -9.59
C PHE A 192 7.89 -10.08 -9.92
N SER A 193 8.21 -9.73 -11.15
CA SER A 193 9.59 -9.63 -11.64
C SER A 193 9.75 -8.36 -12.48
N ASN A 194 10.87 -7.67 -12.32
CA ASN A 194 11.17 -6.52 -13.15
C ASN A 194 11.46 -6.96 -14.58
N GLY A 195 10.59 -6.59 -15.51
CA GLY A 195 10.73 -6.89 -16.95
C GLY A 195 9.90 -8.05 -17.49
N PHE A 196 9.35 -8.95 -16.63
CA PHE A 196 8.62 -10.11 -17.11
C PHE A 196 7.26 -10.26 -16.45
N ALA A 197 6.29 -10.74 -17.21
CA ALA A 197 5.03 -11.20 -16.66
C ALA A 197 5.19 -12.66 -16.20
N ILE A 198 4.75 -12.95 -15.00
CA ILE A 198 4.80 -14.26 -14.39
C ILE A 198 3.55 -15.06 -14.75
N THR A 199 3.72 -16.34 -15.06
CA THR A 199 2.61 -17.27 -15.33
C THR A 199 2.32 -18.14 -14.10
N PRO A 200 1.12 -18.74 -13.98
CA PRO A 200 0.79 -19.65 -12.87
C PRO A 200 1.75 -20.82 -12.73
N ALA A 201 2.28 -21.35 -13.84
CA ALA A 201 3.21 -22.48 -13.81
C ALA A 201 4.55 -22.16 -13.11
N GLN A 202 4.86 -20.88 -12.90
CA GLN A 202 6.08 -20.44 -12.23
C GLN A 202 5.91 -20.32 -10.70
N PHE A 203 4.70 -20.51 -10.16
CA PHE A 203 4.44 -20.57 -8.73
C PHE A 203 4.62 -22.01 -8.24
N LYS A 204 5.87 -22.43 -8.05
CA LYS A 204 6.21 -23.81 -7.63
C LYS A 204 5.73 -24.10 -6.21
N ASP A 205 5.78 -23.10 -5.34
CA ASP A 205 5.31 -23.21 -3.95
C ASP A 205 3.78 -23.12 -3.83
N GLY A 206 3.12 -22.83 -4.97
CA GLY A 206 1.66 -22.66 -5.06
C GLY A 206 1.21 -21.21 -4.88
N MET A 207 0.20 -20.84 -5.65
CA MET A 207 -0.37 -19.48 -5.65
C MET A 207 -1.01 -19.10 -4.30
N SER A 208 -1.48 -20.06 -3.52
CA SER A 208 -2.07 -19.84 -2.18
C SER A 208 -1.02 -19.62 -1.07
N ASN A 209 0.25 -19.86 -1.38
CA ASN A 209 1.37 -19.70 -0.45
C ASN A 209 2.26 -18.49 -0.79
N THR A 210 2.13 -17.92 -1.99
CA THR A 210 2.94 -16.78 -2.44
C THR A 210 2.15 -15.48 -2.34
N VAL A 211 2.67 -14.53 -1.57
CA VAL A 211 2.08 -13.18 -1.46
C VAL A 211 2.26 -12.41 -2.76
N LEU A 212 1.19 -11.83 -3.25
CA LEU A 212 1.16 -10.97 -4.44
C LEU A 212 1.35 -9.51 -4.04
N PHE A 213 0.52 -9.04 -3.11
CA PHE A 213 0.54 -7.67 -2.59
C PHE A 213 0.52 -7.67 -1.06
N SER A 214 1.11 -6.65 -0.46
CA SER A 214 0.95 -6.39 0.97
C SER A 214 0.76 -4.90 1.24
N GLU A 215 0.30 -4.58 2.44
CA GLU A 215 0.23 -3.22 2.92
C GLU A 215 1.63 -2.63 3.09
N ARG A 216 1.78 -1.38 2.70
CA ARG A 216 2.89 -0.52 3.04
C ARG A 216 2.41 0.92 3.13
N ILE A 217 2.49 1.48 4.31
CA ILE A 217 2.13 2.88 4.56
C ILE A 217 2.95 3.83 3.69
N SER A 218 2.39 4.98 3.41
CA SER A 218 3.07 6.05 2.67
C SER A 218 4.09 6.77 3.54
N GLY A 219 5.05 7.45 2.92
CA GLY A 219 5.95 8.38 3.58
C GLY A 219 5.20 9.49 4.32
N ASP A 220 5.89 10.30 5.10
CA ASP A 220 5.25 11.39 5.84
C ASP A 220 5.15 12.71 5.04
N PHE A 221 5.75 12.75 3.85
CA PHE A 221 5.77 13.90 2.93
C PHE A 221 6.46 15.16 3.50
N ASP A 222 7.31 14.98 4.51
CA ASP A 222 8.14 16.04 5.08
C ASP A 222 9.63 15.77 4.81
N ALA A 223 10.17 16.39 3.78
CA ALA A 223 11.57 16.21 3.38
C ALA A 223 12.59 16.74 4.43
N ASN A 224 12.15 17.48 5.44
CA ASN A 224 13.01 18.01 6.49
C ASN A 224 13.07 17.10 7.74
N ARG A 225 12.27 16.04 7.76
CA ARG A 225 12.17 15.11 8.88
C ARG A 225 12.22 13.67 8.39
N TYR A 226 12.97 12.85 9.07
CA TYR A 226 12.98 11.40 8.83
C TYR A 226 12.08 10.68 9.84
N SER A 227 11.13 9.93 9.32
CA SER A 227 10.21 9.08 10.10
C SER A 227 10.54 7.61 9.84
N PRO A 228 11.32 6.91 10.69
CA PRO A 228 11.86 5.57 10.40
C PRO A 228 10.82 4.52 10.05
N PHE A 229 9.58 4.68 10.50
CA PHE A 229 8.49 3.75 10.21
C PHE A 229 7.80 4.03 8.87
N ARG A 230 7.92 5.25 8.33
CA ARG A 230 7.26 5.66 7.08
C ARG A 230 8.21 5.83 5.91
N ASP A 231 9.32 6.50 6.18
CA ASP A 231 10.26 6.92 5.17
C ASP A 231 11.32 5.85 4.93
N SER A 232 12.01 5.95 3.82
CA SER A 232 13.23 5.23 3.57
C SER A 232 14.41 6.20 3.47
N PHE A 233 15.62 5.68 3.51
CA PHE A 233 16.81 6.47 3.30
C PHE A 233 17.79 5.78 2.35
N ARG A 234 18.76 6.53 1.85
CA ARG A 234 19.78 5.99 0.98
C ARG A 234 20.84 5.25 1.78
N GLY A 235 20.83 3.90 1.69
CA GLY A 235 21.87 3.05 2.27
C GLY A 235 23.15 3.06 1.42
N GLN A 236 24.30 3.17 2.05
CA GLN A 236 25.60 3.15 1.38
C GLN A 236 26.28 1.80 1.61
N GLY A 237 26.69 1.16 0.52
CA GLY A 237 27.39 -0.13 0.57
C GLY A 237 26.77 -1.17 -0.34
N ASN A 238 27.31 -2.39 -0.27
CA ASN A 238 26.78 -3.53 -1.01
C ASN A 238 25.62 -4.17 -0.24
N MET A 239 24.42 -3.98 -0.74
CA MET A 239 23.17 -4.51 -0.12
C MET A 239 22.66 -5.76 -0.83
N MET A 240 23.42 -6.42 -1.69
CA MET A 240 22.94 -7.56 -2.48
C MET A 240 22.54 -8.76 -1.62
N GLN A 241 23.18 -8.92 -0.46
CA GLN A 241 22.91 -10.01 0.46
C GLN A 241 21.95 -9.54 1.57
N VAL A 242 21.09 -10.45 2.03
CA VAL A 242 20.08 -10.16 3.05
C VAL A 242 20.70 -9.62 4.34
N ASP A 243 21.73 -10.27 4.85
CA ASP A 243 22.37 -9.87 6.11
C ASP A 243 23.09 -8.51 5.97
N ALA A 244 23.73 -8.27 4.84
CA ALA A 244 24.38 -6.98 4.54
C ALA A 244 23.34 -5.86 4.44
N ALA A 245 22.22 -6.09 3.77
CA ALA A 245 21.14 -5.10 3.67
C ALA A 245 20.54 -4.80 5.05
N MET A 246 20.28 -5.83 5.86
CA MET A 246 19.77 -5.67 7.23
C MET A 246 20.72 -4.86 8.10
N GLU A 247 22.03 -5.15 8.05
CA GLU A 247 23.03 -4.42 8.83
C GLU A 247 23.19 -2.97 8.37
N ILE A 248 23.24 -2.73 7.07
CA ILE A 248 23.34 -1.38 6.51
C ILE A 248 22.11 -0.54 6.92
N CYS A 249 20.89 -1.05 6.70
CA CYS A 249 19.68 -0.31 7.03
C CYS A 249 19.54 -0.06 8.55
N LYS A 250 20.01 -0.99 9.38
CA LYS A 250 19.98 -0.85 10.84
C LYS A 250 21.00 0.17 11.35
N THR A 251 22.24 0.09 10.86
CA THR A 251 23.35 0.88 11.42
C THR A 251 23.41 2.28 10.85
N GLN A 252 23.11 2.47 9.57
CA GLN A 252 23.16 3.78 8.93
C GLN A 252 21.96 4.67 9.28
N ALA A 253 20.83 4.12 9.65
CA ALA A 253 19.68 4.89 10.11
C ALA A 253 19.93 5.63 11.45
N VAL A 254 20.93 5.20 12.21
CA VAL A 254 21.34 5.85 13.48
C VAL A 254 22.18 7.11 13.24
N VAL A 255 22.88 7.14 12.10
CA VAL A 255 23.67 8.30 11.65
C VAL A 255 22.80 9.06 10.68
N THR A 256 22.39 10.25 10.97
CA THR A 256 21.51 11.12 10.18
C THR A 256 21.29 10.62 8.73
N PRO A 257 20.11 10.12 8.38
CA PRO A 257 19.89 9.51 7.06
C PRO A 257 20.22 10.50 5.95
N ASP A 258 21.04 10.06 4.99
CA ASP A 258 21.33 10.85 3.81
C ASP A 258 20.12 10.76 2.86
N HIS A 259 19.55 11.92 2.54
CA HIS A 259 18.38 12.05 1.66
C HIS A 259 17.21 11.13 2.05
N PRO A 260 16.40 11.48 3.08
CA PRO A 260 15.21 10.71 3.39
C PRO A 260 14.23 10.78 2.21
N ASP A 261 13.69 9.63 1.82
CA ASP A 261 12.57 9.56 0.89
C ASP A 261 11.27 9.55 1.68
N SER A 262 10.70 10.73 1.82
CA SER A 262 9.42 10.94 2.50
C SER A 262 8.21 10.85 1.56
N GLU A 263 8.41 10.73 0.23
CA GLU A 263 7.34 10.73 -0.76
C GLU A 263 6.87 9.33 -1.19
N ALA A 264 7.26 8.31 -0.47
CA ALA A 264 6.87 6.93 -0.75
C ALA A 264 5.35 6.77 -0.83
N GLY A 265 4.86 6.18 -1.93
CA GLY A 265 3.41 6.02 -2.17
C GLY A 265 2.68 7.28 -2.66
N LYS A 266 3.38 8.30 -3.12
CA LYS A 266 2.83 9.52 -3.74
C LYS A 266 2.23 9.26 -5.13
N ASP A 267 2.73 8.25 -5.80
CA ASP A 267 2.35 7.92 -7.17
C ASP A 267 2.12 6.40 -7.28
N TRP A 268 0.91 6.02 -7.74
CA TRP A 268 0.56 4.61 -7.88
C TRP A 268 0.96 4.02 -9.23
N LEU A 269 1.32 4.86 -10.22
CA LEU A 269 1.63 4.45 -11.59
C LEU A 269 3.12 4.09 -11.78
N LEU A 270 3.98 4.68 -10.95
CA LEU A 270 5.41 4.45 -10.99
C LEU A 270 5.78 3.09 -10.39
N GLY A 271 6.71 2.41 -11.06
CA GLY A 271 7.40 1.26 -10.52
C GLY A 271 8.57 1.66 -9.64
N GLY A 272 9.12 0.69 -8.93
CA GLY A 272 10.33 0.90 -8.13
C GLY A 272 10.09 0.84 -6.62
N TRP A 273 11.20 0.79 -5.91
CA TRP A 273 11.23 0.61 -4.46
C TRP A 273 10.55 1.77 -3.71
N LEU A 274 10.68 2.98 -4.21
CA LEU A 274 10.09 4.17 -3.59
C LEU A 274 8.59 4.30 -3.84
N SER A 275 8.06 3.62 -4.86
CA SER A 275 6.66 3.78 -5.27
C SER A 275 5.81 2.55 -4.95
N SER A 276 5.93 1.49 -5.76
CA SER A 276 4.96 0.40 -5.78
C SER A 276 5.53 -0.98 -5.43
N TRP A 277 6.81 -1.09 -5.08
CA TRP A 277 7.46 -2.36 -4.75
C TRP A 277 7.82 -2.46 -3.28
N TYR A 278 7.86 -3.70 -2.78
CA TYR A 278 8.42 -4.07 -1.48
C TYR A 278 9.02 -5.48 -1.55
N ASN A 279 9.72 -5.89 -0.51
CA ASN A 279 10.27 -7.23 -0.40
C ASN A 279 10.06 -7.84 0.99
N HIS A 280 10.32 -9.15 1.06
CA HIS A 280 10.22 -9.94 2.27
C HIS A 280 11.57 -10.13 3.00
N VAL A 281 12.51 -9.21 2.82
CA VAL A 281 13.84 -9.24 3.46
C VAL A 281 13.72 -9.14 4.98
N ALA A 282 12.97 -8.14 5.46
CA ALA A 282 12.63 -8.00 6.88
C ALA A 282 11.17 -8.39 7.13
N GLY A 283 10.85 -8.72 8.38
CA GLY A 283 9.48 -9.09 8.78
C GLY A 283 8.48 -7.94 8.64
N PRO A 284 7.18 -8.26 8.76
CA PRO A 284 6.13 -7.24 8.78
C PRO A 284 6.37 -6.24 9.91
N ASN A 285 6.03 -4.96 9.67
CA ASN A 285 6.20 -3.86 10.62
C ASN A 285 7.58 -3.82 11.29
N SER A 286 8.62 -4.25 10.55
CA SER A 286 10.00 -4.35 11.05
C SER A 286 10.46 -3.09 11.78
N THR A 287 11.19 -3.27 12.88
CA THR A 287 11.89 -2.18 13.58
C THR A 287 13.16 -1.73 12.85
N VAL A 288 13.67 -2.52 11.90
CA VAL A 288 14.74 -2.10 11.01
C VAL A 288 14.18 -1.09 10.04
N PRO A 289 14.76 0.12 9.96
CA PRO A 289 14.30 1.12 9.02
C PRO A 289 14.48 0.67 7.56
N ASP A 290 13.60 1.13 6.70
CA ASP A 290 13.69 0.83 5.27
C ASP A 290 14.80 1.66 4.62
N CYS A 291 15.58 1.03 3.74
CA CYS A 291 16.60 1.72 2.97
C CYS A 291 16.81 1.11 1.58
N ALA A 292 17.33 1.90 0.66
CA ALA A 292 17.68 1.48 -0.70
C ALA A 292 19.05 2.03 -1.12
N SER A 293 19.80 1.28 -1.91
CA SER A 293 21.11 1.71 -2.38
C SER A 293 21.03 2.85 -3.40
N LEU A 294 19.94 2.91 -4.16
CA LEU A 294 19.64 3.97 -5.13
C LEU A 294 18.18 4.39 -4.94
N HIS A 295 17.96 5.70 -4.99
CA HIS A 295 16.62 6.28 -5.03
C HIS A 295 16.06 6.34 -6.47
N ASP A 296 16.47 5.41 -7.34
CA ASP A 296 16.09 5.36 -8.74
C ASP A 296 14.82 4.50 -8.95
N PHE A 297 14.08 4.90 -9.96
CA PHE A 297 12.82 4.31 -10.40
C PHE A 297 12.93 2.91 -11.02
N GLY A 298 13.69 2.01 -10.47
CA GLY A 298 13.68 0.65 -10.99
C GLY A 298 14.98 -0.14 -10.90
N GLY A 299 15.94 0.34 -10.18
CA GLY A 299 17.21 -0.35 -9.99
C GLY A 299 17.71 -0.27 -8.56
N GLY A 300 18.73 -1.06 -8.27
CA GLY A 300 19.40 -1.07 -6.99
C GLY A 300 18.84 -2.09 -6.01
N ASP A 301 19.51 -2.19 -4.90
CA ASP A 301 19.21 -3.10 -3.81
C ASP A 301 18.43 -2.35 -2.75
N ALA A 302 17.45 -3.00 -2.10
CA ALA A 302 16.64 -2.37 -1.08
C ALA A 302 16.20 -3.35 -0.02
N LEU A 303 15.94 -2.81 1.15
CA LEU A 303 15.13 -3.41 2.20
C LEU A 303 13.90 -2.51 2.37
N LEU A 304 12.77 -2.95 1.88
CA LEU A 304 11.50 -2.25 1.99
C LEU A 304 10.42 -3.20 2.52
N SER A 305 10.12 -3.07 3.78
CA SER A 305 9.24 -3.98 4.53
C SER A 305 7.77 -3.72 4.24
N ALA A 306 6.94 -4.76 4.37
CA ALA A 306 5.51 -4.59 4.55
C ALA A 306 5.24 -3.83 5.86
N ARG A 307 4.39 -2.79 5.80
CA ARG A 307 4.08 -1.95 6.97
C ARG A 307 2.64 -1.53 6.96
N SER A 308 2.00 -1.56 8.10
CA SER A 308 0.62 -1.12 8.28
C SER A 308 0.46 -0.24 9.52
N LEU A 309 -0.67 0.46 9.61
CA LEU A 309 -1.09 1.16 10.82
C LEU A 309 -1.98 0.29 11.71
N HIS A 310 -2.13 -0.99 11.38
CA HIS A 310 -2.86 -1.97 12.18
C HIS A 310 -1.96 -2.50 13.29
N ALA A 311 -2.49 -2.62 14.50
CA ALA A 311 -1.69 -3.06 15.64
C ALA A 311 -1.36 -4.56 15.53
N GLY A 312 -0.07 -4.87 15.37
CA GLY A 312 0.46 -6.22 15.48
C GLY A 312 0.35 -7.09 14.21
N PHE A 313 -0.05 -6.54 13.06
CA PHE A 313 -0.12 -7.30 11.82
C PHE A 313 -0.10 -6.43 10.56
N VAL A 314 0.16 -7.06 9.41
CA VAL A 314 -0.11 -6.51 8.07
C VAL A 314 -1.12 -7.41 7.34
N ASN A 315 -1.89 -6.85 6.41
CA ASN A 315 -2.67 -7.66 5.48
C ASN A 315 -1.85 -7.98 4.24
N ALA A 316 -1.87 -9.25 3.84
CA ALA A 316 -1.20 -9.76 2.65
C ALA A 316 -2.20 -10.48 1.73
N GLY A 317 -2.23 -10.10 0.46
CA GLY A 317 -3.01 -10.75 -0.60
C GLY A 317 -2.15 -11.74 -1.37
N PHE A 318 -2.64 -12.95 -1.54
CA PHE A 318 -1.94 -14.05 -2.17
C PHE A 318 -2.25 -14.13 -3.67
N ALA A 319 -1.40 -14.86 -4.39
CA ALA A 319 -1.54 -15.01 -5.84
C ALA A 319 -2.82 -15.76 -6.26
N ASP A 320 -3.47 -16.51 -5.37
CA ASP A 320 -4.78 -17.12 -5.58
C ASP A 320 -5.97 -16.19 -5.32
N GLY A 321 -5.72 -14.92 -4.94
CA GLY A 321 -6.72 -13.93 -4.59
C GLY A 321 -7.21 -13.98 -3.13
N SER A 322 -6.71 -14.91 -2.32
CA SER A 322 -7.00 -14.92 -0.88
C SER A 322 -6.26 -13.79 -0.14
N VAL A 323 -6.79 -13.37 1.02
CA VAL A 323 -6.14 -12.36 1.87
C VAL A 323 -6.06 -12.87 3.29
N LYS A 324 -4.87 -12.77 3.89
CA LYS A 324 -4.60 -13.16 5.28
C LYS A 324 -3.99 -11.98 6.03
N SER A 325 -4.34 -11.85 7.31
CA SER A 325 -3.62 -10.98 8.24
C SER A 325 -2.41 -11.76 8.78
N VAL A 326 -1.23 -11.19 8.65
CA VAL A 326 0.05 -11.80 9.03
C VAL A 326 0.59 -11.04 10.23
N ALA A 327 0.82 -11.75 11.35
CA ALA A 327 1.31 -11.16 12.58
C ALA A 327 2.76 -10.66 12.45
N ASP A 328 3.10 -9.61 13.20
CA ASP A 328 4.45 -9.04 13.20
C ASP A 328 5.50 -10.03 13.71
N GLU A 329 5.10 -10.91 14.63
CA GLU A 329 5.95 -11.95 15.23
C GLU A 329 6.08 -13.24 14.39
N ILE A 330 5.59 -13.23 13.14
CA ILE A 330 5.76 -14.38 12.25
C ILE A 330 7.25 -14.77 12.15
N ALA A 331 7.55 -16.07 12.15
CA ALA A 331 8.92 -16.54 11.94
C ALA A 331 9.46 -16.01 10.61
N ILE A 332 10.65 -15.43 10.64
CA ILE A 332 11.23 -14.74 9.49
C ILE A 332 11.37 -15.66 8.26
N ASP A 333 11.69 -16.92 8.48
CA ASP A 333 11.82 -17.89 7.40
C ASP A 333 10.47 -18.18 6.73
N VAL A 334 9.39 -18.25 7.52
CA VAL A 334 8.02 -18.40 6.99
C VAL A 334 7.62 -17.17 6.18
N TRP A 335 7.91 -15.96 6.71
CA TRP A 335 7.63 -14.71 6.01
C TRP A 335 8.39 -14.63 4.68
N ARG A 336 9.67 -14.96 4.67
CA ARG A 336 10.50 -14.99 3.46
C ARG A 336 10.01 -16.02 2.45
N ALA A 337 9.62 -17.22 2.91
CA ALA A 337 9.03 -18.25 2.06
C ALA A 337 7.72 -17.78 1.41
N MET A 338 6.86 -17.06 2.15
CA MET A 338 5.64 -16.46 1.58
C MET A 338 5.94 -15.38 0.52
N GLY A 339 7.13 -14.81 0.53
CA GLY A 339 7.59 -13.81 -0.45
C GLY A 339 8.05 -14.41 -1.76
N THR A 340 8.33 -15.70 -1.82
CA THR A 340 8.88 -16.38 -3.00
C THR A 340 7.83 -17.24 -3.70
N ARG A 341 7.93 -17.37 -5.03
CA ARG A 341 7.11 -18.30 -5.83
C ARG A 341 7.76 -19.66 -6.04
N GLU A 342 9.00 -19.79 -5.66
CA GLU A 342 9.82 -21.00 -5.77
C GLU A 342 10.83 -20.99 -4.62
N ALA A 343 10.82 -22.05 -3.79
CA ALA A 343 11.78 -22.19 -2.72
C ALA A 343 13.19 -22.13 -3.32
N ILE A 344 14.01 -21.25 -2.78
CA ILE A 344 15.44 -21.24 -3.09
C ILE A 344 15.98 -22.42 -2.30
N ASP A 345 16.20 -23.57 -2.97
CA ASP A 345 16.92 -24.66 -2.37
C ASP A 345 18.28 -24.11 -1.92
N SER A 346 18.48 -24.10 -0.60
CA SER A 346 19.73 -23.67 0.03
C SER A 346 20.90 -24.66 -0.24
N GLN A 347 20.82 -25.44 -1.33
CA GLN A 347 21.76 -26.48 -1.72
C GLN A 347 22.38 -26.23 -3.09
N SER A 348 22.80 -25.01 -3.36
CA SER A 348 23.78 -24.76 -4.44
C SER A 348 24.87 -23.86 -3.91
N GLU A 349 25.70 -24.43 -3.02
CA GLU A 349 27.08 -24.01 -2.87
C GLU A 349 27.97 -24.70 -3.90
#